data_cd2a881472b9e7a66deab38330a9bc73
#
_entry.id   cd2a881472b9e7a66deab38330a9bc73
#
_cell.length_a   1.000
_cell.length_b   1.000
_cell.length_c   1.000
_cell.angle_alpha   90.00
_cell.angle_beta   90.00
_cell.angle_gamma   90.00
#
_symmetry.space_group_name_H-M   'P 1'
#
loop_
_entity.id
_entity.type
_entity.pdbx_description
1 polymer ?
#
loop_
_entity_poly.entity_id
_entity_poly.type
_entity_poly.pdbx_seq_one_letter_code
_entity_poly.pdbx_strand_id
1 'polypeptide(L)'
;MAKYLVIVESPAKVKTIKKFLGPNYEVAASNGHVRDLPKSRMGIDIENDYEPKYITIRGKGDILANLRKEVKKAEKIYLATDPDREGEAISWHLTKALNLEKTGKKVYRITFNEITKNAVKESLKHPREIDMSLVDAQQARRELDRMVGYRISPLLWAKVKRGLSAGRVQSVALRMICDREDEINAFIPEEYWTLDASFKIPGERKLLTAKYYGTTSQKPVSYTHLSLIS
;
A
#
# COMPACT_ATOMS: atom_id res chain seq x y z
N MET A 1 -27.00 -22.87 -1.08
CA MET A 1 -25.87 -22.29 -1.84
C MET A 1 -25.69 -20.84 -1.41
N ALA A 2 -24.45 -20.34 -1.37
CA ALA A 2 -24.20 -18.93 -1.04
C ALA A 2 -24.82 -18.03 -2.11
N LYS A 3 -25.58 -17.01 -1.67
CA LYS A 3 -26.24 -16.05 -2.57
C LYS A 3 -25.35 -14.92 -3.04
N TYR A 4 -24.32 -14.62 -2.26
CA TYR A 4 -23.48 -13.44 -2.44
C TYR A 4 -22.01 -13.84 -2.55
N LEU A 5 -21.29 -13.24 -3.49
CA LEU A 5 -19.85 -13.41 -3.65
C LEU A 5 -19.14 -12.14 -3.19
N VAL A 6 -18.17 -12.30 -2.31
CA VAL A 6 -17.24 -11.22 -1.88
C VAL A 6 -15.86 -11.55 -2.41
N ILE A 7 -15.28 -10.65 -3.20
CA ILE A 7 -13.93 -10.82 -3.75
C ILE A 7 -12.98 -9.85 -3.03
N VAL A 8 -11.95 -10.40 -2.39
CA VAL A 8 -10.88 -9.67 -1.70
C VAL A 8 -9.58 -9.79 -2.48
N GLU A 9 -8.59 -8.93 -2.21
CA GLU A 9 -7.29 -9.00 -2.90
C GLU A 9 -6.36 -10.08 -2.34
N SER A 10 -6.52 -10.47 -1.05
CA SER A 10 -5.58 -11.38 -0.37
C SER A 10 -6.28 -12.62 0.20
N PRO A 11 -5.70 -13.83 0.03
CA PRO A 11 -6.23 -15.07 0.61
C PRO A 11 -6.21 -15.06 2.14
N ALA A 12 -5.33 -14.29 2.78
CA ALA A 12 -5.27 -14.14 4.22
C ALA A 12 -6.58 -13.57 4.81
N LYS A 13 -7.25 -12.69 4.06
CA LYS A 13 -8.52 -12.06 4.47
C LYS A 13 -9.73 -12.99 4.34
N VAL A 14 -9.66 -14.02 3.49
CA VAL A 14 -10.80 -14.88 3.13
C VAL A 14 -11.42 -15.56 4.34
N LYS A 15 -10.62 -16.27 5.14
CA LYS A 15 -11.11 -17.06 6.29
C LYS A 15 -11.81 -16.16 7.31
N THR A 16 -11.21 -15.03 7.64
CA THR A 16 -11.72 -14.09 8.64
C THR A 16 -13.03 -13.45 8.19
N ILE A 17 -13.07 -12.94 6.96
CA ILE A 17 -14.26 -12.28 6.42
C ILE A 17 -15.40 -13.30 6.25
N LYS A 18 -15.12 -14.51 5.77
CA LYS A 18 -16.12 -15.57 5.65
C LYS A 18 -16.77 -15.91 7.00
N LYS A 19 -15.95 -15.99 8.07
CA LYS A 19 -16.43 -16.22 9.44
C LYS A 19 -17.37 -15.10 9.92
N PHE A 20 -17.11 -13.84 9.51
CA PHE A 20 -17.93 -12.71 9.91
C PHE A 20 -19.27 -12.63 9.16
N LEU A 21 -19.28 -13.04 7.90
CA LEU A 21 -20.45 -12.89 7.00
C LEU A 21 -21.43 -14.09 7.07
N GLY A 22 -20.94 -15.27 7.42
CA GLY A 22 -21.77 -16.47 7.54
C GLY A 22 -22.07 -17.17 6.20
N PRO A 23 -22.98 -18.18 6.20
CA PRO A 23 -23.12 -19.16 5.11
C PRO A 23 -23.71 -18.61 3.80
N ASN A 24 -24.39 -17.47 3.84
CA ASN A 24 -24.97 -16.86 2.64
C ASN A 24 -23.93 -16.18 1.74
N TYR A 25 -22.71 -16.02 2.22
CA TYR A 25 -21.63 -15.37 1.52
C TYR A 25 -20.53 -16.36 1.16
N GLU A 26 -20.14 -16.40 -0.09
CA GLU A 26 -18.86 -16.98 -0.52
C GLU A 26 -17.81 -15.87 -0.57
N VAL A 27 -16.62 -16.17 -0.07
CA VAL A 27 -15.50 -15.22 -0.07
C VAL A 27 -14.35 -15.85 -0.84
N ALA A 28 -13.87 -15.15 -1.86
CA ALA A 28 -12.77 -15.58 -2.71
C ALA A 28 -11.71 -14.49 -2.84
N ALA A 29 -10.47 -14.88 -3.14
CA ALA A 29 -9.36 -13.95 -3.33
C ALA A 29 -8.90 -13.89 -4.78
N SER A 30 -8.55 -12.68 -5.24
CA SER A 30 -7.89 -12.44 -6.53
C SER A 30 -6.38 -12.67 -6.47
N ASN A 31 -5.81 -12.73 -5.26
CA ASN A 31 -4.36 -12.76 -5.04
C ASN A 31 -3.63 -11.57 -5.67
N GLY A 32 -4.13 -10.36 -5.43
CA GLY A 32 -3.65 -9.11 -5.99
C GLY A 32 -4.19 -8.84 -7.40
N HIS A 33 -3.42 -8.11 -8.20
CA HIS A 33 -3.79 -7.78 -9.57
C HIS A 33 -3.94 -9.01 -10.45
N VAL A 34 -4.94 -9.01 -11.33
CA VAL A 34 -5.20 -10.08 -12.31
C VAL A 34 -4.85 -9.67 -13.74
N ARG A 35 -4.72 -8.36 -14.00
CA ARG A 35 -4.29 -7.77 -15.26
C ARG A 35 -3.17 -6.77 -15.01
N ASP A 36 -2.24 -6.65 -15.94
CA ASP A 36 -1.17 -5.65 -15.95
C ASP A 36 -0.71 -5.36 -17.37
N LEU A 37 0.12 -4.34 -17.55
CA LEU A 37 0.81 -4.09 -18.81
C LEU A 37 1.77 -5.23 -19.13
N PRO A 38 2.01 -5.54 -20.43
CA PRO A 38 2.95 -6.59 -20.85
C PRO A 38 4.35 -6.34 -20.29
N LYS A 39 5.04 -7.41 -19.83
CA LYS A 39 6.40 -7.27 -19.28
C LYS A 39 7.49 -7.02 -20.33
N SER A 40 7.29 -7.48 -21.58
CA SER A 40 8.31 -7.47 -22.63
C SER A 40 8.28 -6.25 -23.55
N ARG A 41 7.27 -5.39 -23.40
CA ARG A 41 7.07 -4.21 -24.27
C ARG A 41 6.44 -3.06 -23.49
N MET A 42 6.46 -1.86 -24.05
CA MET A 42 5.87 -0.65 -23.43
C MET A 42 4.42 -0.89 -23.00
N GLY A 43 3.58 -1.40 -23.89
CA GLY A 43 2.18 -1.71 -23.61
C GLY A 43 1.30 -0.47 -23.44
N ILE A 44 1.77 0.68 -23.86
CA ILE A 44 1.07 1.97 -23.86
C ILE A 44 1.13 2.52 -25.27
N ASP A 45 0.00 2.93 -25.80
CA ASP A 45 -0.13 3.55 -27.12
C ASP A 45 -0.04 5.07 -27.00
N ILE A 46 1.18 5.60 -27.19
CA ILE A 46 1.48 7.02 -26.95
C ILE A 46 0.76 7.93 -27.96
N GLU A 47 0.57 7.41 -29.19
CA GLU A 47 -0.05 8.18 -30.29
C GLU A 47 -1.58 8.21 -30.14
N ASN A 48 -2.15 7.24 -29.40
CA ASN A 48 -3.57 7.15 -29.12
C ASN A 48 -3.85 7.45 -27.64
N ASP A 49 -3.63 8.69 -27.25
CA ASP A 49 -3.92 9.23 -25.91
C ASP A 49 -3.43 8.35 -24.73
N TYR A 50 -2.24 7.76 -24.92
CA TYR A 50 -1.60 6.88 -23.93
C TYR A 50 -2.40 5.62 -23.57
N GLU A 51 -3.28 5.12 -24.44
CA GLU A 51 -4.14 3.98 -24.15
C GLU A 51 -3.35 2.76 -23.68
N PRO A 52 -3.61 2.24 -22.46
CA PRO A 52 -2.90 1.09 -21.90
C PRO A 52 -3.46 -0.24 -22.43
N LYS A 53 -2.58 -1.09 -22.93
CA LYS A 53 -2.93 -2.43 -23.43
C LYS A 53 -2.75 -3.48 -22.34
N TYR A 54 -3.72 -3.59 -21.44
CA TYR A 54 -3.69 -4.55 -20.34
C TYR A 54 -3.88 -5.99 -20.81
N ILE A 55 -3.08 -6.89 -20.26
CA ILE A 55 -3.18 -8.35 -20.46
C ILE A 55 -3.40 -9.07 -19.12
N THR A 56 -3.94 -10.26 -19.17
CA THR A 56 -4.01 -11.14 -17.98
C THR A 56 -2.59 -11.52 -17.55
N ILE A 57 -2.31 -11.36 -16.26
CA ILE A 57 -1.01 -11.73 -15.68
C ILE A 57 -0.82 -13.24 -15.81
N ARG A 58 0.38 -13.66 -16.24
CA ARG A 58 0.74 -15.09 -16.32
C ARG A 58 0.59 -15.76 -14.96
N GLY A 59 -0.06 -16.92 -14.92
CA GLY A 59 -0.36 -17.66 -13.70
C GLY A 59 -1.66 -17.26 -12.99
N LYS A 60 -2.41 -16.27 -13.51
CA LYS A 60 -3.72 -15.87 -12.95
C LYS A 60 -4.91 -16.58 -13.63
N GLY A 61 -4.67 -17.43 -14.60
CA GLY A 61 -5.73 -18.12 -15.36
C GLY A 61 -6.64 -18.96 -14.47
N ASP A 62 -6.06 -19.80 -13.59
CA ASP A 62 -6.83 -20.69 -12.70
C ASP A 62 -7.64 -19.90 -11.66
N ILE A 63 -7.05 -18.81 -11.13
CA ILE A 63 -7.75 -17.91 -10.20
C ILE A 63 -8.96 -17.29 -10.88
N LEU A 64 -8.79 -16.75 -12.08
CA LEU A 64 -9.89 -16.19 -12.86
C LEU A 64 -10.93 -17.24 -13.25
N ALA A 65 -10.52 -18.47 -13.58
CA ALA A 65 -11.43 -19.57 -13.88
C ALA A 65 -12.29 -19.93 -12.65
N ASN A 66 -11.68 -20.00 -11.47
CA ASN A 66 -12.38 -20.26 -10.22
C ASN A 66 -13.33 -19.10 -9.87
N LEU A 67 -12.86 -17.86 -9.96
CA LEU A 67 -13.72 -16.69 -9.74
C LEU A 67 -14.92 -16.66 -10.68
N ARG A 68 -14.75 -17.02 -11.98
CA ARG A 68 -15.86 -17.12 -12.96
C ARG A 68 -16.90 -18.17 -12.53
N LYS A 69 -16.46 -19.31 -11.96
CA LYS A 69 -17.38 -20.33 -11.44
C LYS A 69 -18.21 -19.77 -10.28
N GLU A 70 -17.59 -19.04 -9.36
CA GLU A 70 -18.29 -18.45 -8.22
C GLU A 70 -19.20 -17.29 -8.66
N VAL A 71 -18.77 -16.46 -9.60
CA VAL A 71 -19.61 -15.40 -10.22
C VAL A 71 -20.88 -15.99 -10.81
N LYS A 72 -20.81 -17.15 -11.50
CA LYS A 72 -22.01 -17.79 -12.09
C LYS A 72 -23.05 -18.17 -11.04
N LYS A 73 -22.62 -18.62 -9.85
CA LYS A 73 -23.50 -19.07 -8.75
C LYS A 73 -24.11 -17.90 -7.98
N ALA A 74 -23.42 -16.78 -7.90
CA ALA A 74 -23.82 -15.65 -7.08
C ALA A 74 -24.93 -14.81 -7.74
N GLU A 75 -25.82 -14.24 -6.92
CA GLU A 75 -26.84 -13.26 -7.32
C GLU A 75 -26.28 -11.84 -7.32
N LYS A 76 -25.40 -11.52 -6.34
CA LYS A 76 -24.73 -10.22 -6.20
C LYS A 76 -23.24 -10.42 -5.93
N ILE A 77 -22.44 -9.48 -6.38
CA ILE A 77 -20.98 -9.50 -6.27
C ILE A 77 -20.53 -8.25 -5.53
N TYR A 78 -19.70 -8.43 -4.51
CA TYR A 78 -19.07 -7.37 -3.76
C TYR A 78 -17.55 -7.41 -3.97
N LEU A 79 -16.99 -6.31 -4.44
CA LEU A 79 -15.56 -6.11 -4.60
C LEU A 79 -15.05 -5.44 -3.32
N ALA A 80 -14.33 -6.20 -2.50
CA ALA A 80 -13.93 -5.84 -1.14
C ALA A 80 -12.39 -5.75 -1.01
N THR A 81 -11.76 -5.08 -1.95
CA THR A 81 -10.33 -4.77 -1.93
C THR A 81 -10.05 -3.55 -1.05
N ASP A 82 -8.78 -3.26 -0.76
CA ASP A 82 -8.39 -2.18 0.14
C ASP A 82 -8.96 -0.80 -0.28
N PRO A 83 -9.17 0.13 0.68
CA PRO A 83 -9.78 1.44 0.42
C PRO A 83 -8.77 2.46 -0.12
N ASP A 84 -7.91 2.04 -1.05
CA ASP A 84 -6.92 2.87 -1.70
C ASP A 84 -7.02 2.76 -3.24
N ARG A 85 -6.22 3.54 -3.96
CA ARG A 85 -6.22 3.51 -5.44
C ARG A 85 -5.78 2.17 -6.02
N GLU A 86 -4.91 1.40 -5.33
CA GLU A 86 -4.49 0.07 -5.79
C GLU A 86 -5.66 -0.91 -5.67
N GLY A 87 -6.38 -0.89 -4.53
CA GLY A 87 -7.58 -1.71 -4.35
C GLY A 87 -8.70 -1.35 -5.32
N GLU A 88 -8.87 -0.05 -5.64
CA GLU A 88 -9.85 0.41 -6.61
C GLU A 88 -9.52 -0.10 -8.03
N ALA A 89 -8.24 -0.02 -8.43
CA ALA A 89 -7.77 -0.56 -9.71
C ALA A 89 -7.91 -2.09 -9.78
N ILE A 90 -7.62 -2.83 -8.69
CA ILE A 90 -7.84 -4.28 -8.64
C ILE A 90 -9.32 -4.60 -8.88
N SER A 91 -10.24 -3.88 -8.22
CA SER A 91 -11.68 -4.04 -8.41
C SER A 91 -12.11 -3.78 -9.85
N TRP A 92 -11.62 -2.70 -10.47
CA TRP A 92 -11.88 -2.38 -11.87
C TRP A 92 -11.32 -3.45 -12.81
N HIS A 93 -10.07 -3.90 -12.60
CA HIS A 93 -9.48 -4.96 -13.39
C HIS A 93 -10.25 -6.29 -13.27
N LEU A 94 -10.77 -6.61 -12.09
CA LEU A 94 -11.64 -7.79 -11.88
C LEU A 94 -12.95 -7.66 -12.66
N THR A 95 -13.58 -6.49 -12.65
CA THR A 95 -14.80 -6.23 -13.42
C THR A 95 -14.58 -6.51 -14.91
N LYS A 96 -13.48 -6.02 -15.46
CA LYS A 96 -13.13 -6.24 -16.87
C LYS A 96 -12.71 -7.70 -17.16
N ALA A 97 -11.84 -8.32 -16.31
CA ALA A 97 -11.33 -9.68 -16.52
C ALA A 97 -12.41 -10.77 -16.39
N LEU A 98 -13.39 -10.54 -15.53
CA LEU A 98 -14.52 -11.45 -15.31
C LEU A 98 -15.73 -11.11 -16.18
N ASN A 99 -15.68 -10.04 -16.97
CA ASN A 99 -16.78 -9.50 -17.77
C ASN A 99 -18.06 -9.28 -16.95
N LEU A 100 -17.94 -8.72 -15.73
CA LEU A 100 -19.06 -8.59 -14.80
C LEU A 100 -20.20 -7.72 -15.36
N GLU A 101 -19.88 -6.71 -16.15
CA GLU A 101 -20.83 -5.83 -16.83
C GLU A 101 -21.81 -6.61 -17.75
N LYS A 102 -21.33 -7.72 -18.35
CA LYS A 102 -22.13 -8.55 -19.27
C LYS A 102 -22.95 -9.63 -18.56
N THR A 103 -22.77 -9.78 -17.24
CA THR A 103 -23.46 -10.85 -16.50
C THR A 103 -24.90 -10.49 -16.10
N GLY A 104 -25.29 -9.23 -16.19
CA GLY A 104 -26.57 -8.71 -15.70
C GLY A 104 -26.72 -8.72 -14.17
N LYS A 105 -25.64 -9.08 -13.45
CA LYS A 105 -25.64 -9.15 -11.99
C LYS A 105 -25.30 -7.81 -11.36
N LYS A 106 -25.82 -7.56 -10.16
CA LYS A 106 -25.47 -6.37 -9.40
C LYS A 106 -24.05 -6.52 -8.84
N VAL A 107 -23.17 -5.58 -9.19
CA VAL A 107 -21.76 -5.51 -8.75
C VAL A 107 -21.61 -4.26 -7.92
N TYR A 108 -21.04 -4.40 -6.73
CA TYR A 108 -20.86 -3.31 -5.78
C TYR A 108 -19.42 -3.28 -5.28
N ARG A 109 -18.94 -2.11 -5.00
CA ARG A 109 -17.71 -1.85 -4.28
C ARG A 109 -18.02 -1.65 -2.80
N ILE A 110 -17.31 -2.34 -1.90
CA ILE A 110 -17.36 -2.11 -0.46
C ILE A 110 -15.95 -1.88 0.07
N THR A 111 -15.80 -0.99 1.03
CA THR A 111 -14.54 -0.64 1.65
C THR A 111 -14.65 -0.65 3.17
N PHE A 112 -13.59 -1.08 3.84
CA PHE A 112 -13.46 -1.03 5.28
C PHE A 112 -11.98 -0.81 5.63
N ASN A 113 -11.71 -0.02 6.66
CA ASN A 113 -10.36 0.34 7.10
C ASN A 113 -9.77 -0.69 8.07
N GLU A 114 -10.61 -1.56 8.64
CA GLU A 114 -10.21 -2.62 9.56
C GLU A 114 -10.98 -3.92 9.30
N ILE A 115 -10.36 -5.06 9.61
CA ILE A 115 -11.02 -6.37 9.42
C ILE A 115 -11.67 -6.79 10.73
N THR A 116 -12.69 -6.03 11.16
CA THR A 116 -13.58 -6.39 12.28
C THR A 116 -14.95 -6.82 11.78
N LYS A 117 -15.65 -7.60 12.58
CA LYS A 117 -17.00 -8.08 12.24
C LYS A 117 -17.98 -6.92 11.99
N ASN A 118 -17.85 -5.85 12.77
CA ASN A 118 -18.72 -4.69 12.68
C ASN A 118 -18.42 -3.88 11.41
N ALA A 119 -17.15 -3.55 11.16
CA ALA A 119 -16.74 -2.80 9.98
C ALA A 119 -17.14 -3.51 8.67
N VAL A 120 -16.89 -4.83 8.57
CA VAL A 120 -17.25 -5.63 7.39
C VAL A 120 -18.76 -5.70 7.21
N LYS A 121 -19.56 -5.85 8.27
CA LYS A 121 -21.03 -5.87 8.16
C LYS A 121 -21.60 -4.49 7.82
N GLU A 122 -21.01 -3.44 8.36
CA GLU A 122 -21.45 -2.07 8.09
C GLU A 122 -21.18 -1.67 6.65
N SER A 123 -20.01 -2.05 6.10
CA SER A 123 -19.67 -1.77 4.70
C SER A 123 -20.65 -2.39 3.69
N LEU A 124 -21.28 -3.52 4.02
CA LEU A 124 -22.30 -4.14 3.18
C LEU A 124 -23.62 -3.35 3.14
N LYS A 125 -23.87 -2.47 4.12
CA LYS A 125 -25.06 -1.61 4.14
C LYS A 125 -24.86 -0.35 3.28
N HIS A 126 -23.62 0.04 3.05
CA HIS A 126 -23.24 1.22 2.26
C HIS A 126 -22.38 0.84 1.03
N PRO A 127 -22.93 0.00 0.13
CA PRO A 127 -22.23 -0.36 -1.11
C PRO A 127 -22.20 0.86 -2.05
N ARG A 128 -21.11 1.00 -2.79
CA ARG A 128 -20.94 2.06 -3.77
C ARG A 128 -20.51 1.50 -5.14
N GLU A 129 -20.39 2.37 -6.10
CA GLU A 129 -19.74 2.06 -7.37
C GLU A 129 -18.21 2.17 -7.26
N ILE A 130 -17.50 1.70 -8.27
CA ILE A 130 -16.05 1.88 -8.41
C ILE A 130 -15.78 3.37 -8.66
N ASP A 131 -14.85 3.93 -7.90
CA ASP A 131 -14.39 5.30 -8.08
C ASP A 131 -13.39 5.35 -9.25
N MET A 132 -13.86 5.81 -10.41
CA MET A 132 -13.02 5.90 -11.60
C MET A 132 -11.89 6.91 -11.46
N SER A 133 -12.03 7.95 -10.64
CA SER A 133 -10.95 8.91 -10.39
C SER A 133 -9.74 8.25 -9.71
N LEU A 134 -9.99 7.33 -8.76
CA LEU A 134 -8.94 6.54 -8.13
C LEU A 134 -8.34 5.50 -9.09
N VAL A 135 -9.16 4.90 -9.95
CA VAL A 135 -8.69 3.99 -11.00
C VAL A 135 -7.77 4.73 -11.97
N ASP A 136 -8.18 5.88 -12.46
CA ASP A 136 -7.42 6.70 -13.40
C ASP A 136 -6.10 7.20 -12.77
N ALA A 137 -6.14 7.59 -11.50
CA ALA A 137 -4.93 7.97 -10.75
C ALA A 137 -3.93 6.80 -10.63
N GLN A 138 -4.41 5.58 -10.44
CA GLN A 138 -3.56 4.39 -10.42
C GLN A 138 -3.01 4.06 -11.81
N GLN A 139 -3.85 4.13 -12.85
CA GLN A 139 -3.45 3.91 -14.23
C GLN A 139 -2.36 4.91 -14.66
N ALA A 140 -2.59 6.20 -14.47
CA ALA A 140 -1.63 7.26 -14.79
C ALA A 140 -0.28 7.03 -14.09
N ARG A 141 -0.29 6.65 -12.81
CA ARG A 141 0.93 6.29 -12.09
C ARG A 141 1.62 5.08 -12.73
N ARG A 142 0.86 4.02 -13.06
CA ARG A 142 1.39 2.80 -13.65
C ARG A 142 2.02 3.05 -15.02
N GLU A 143 1.36 3.86 -15.83
CA GLU A 143 1.82 4.28 -17.15
C GLU A 143 3.09 5.13 -17.07
N LEU A 144 3.11 6.12 -16.17
CA LEU A 144 4.27 6.96 -15.94
C LEU A 144 5.50 6.13 -15.51
N ASP A 145 5.33 5.24 -14.53
CA ASP A 145 6.42 4.37 -14.07
C ASP A 145 6.92 3.46 -15.22
N ARG A 146 6.01 3.00 -16.10
CA ARG A 146 6.34 2.21 -17.28
C ARG A 146 7.14 3.03 -18.29
N MET A 147 6.66 4.22 -18.64
CA MET A 147 7.32 5.08 -19.62
C MET A 147 8.72 5.48 -19.16
N VAL A 148 8.86 5.93 -17.90
CA VAL A 148 10.16 6.30 -17.31
C VAL A 148 11.12 5.10 -17.34
N GLY A 149 10.68 3.95 -16.82
CA GLY A 149 11.52 2.75 -16.77
C GLY A 149 11.98 2.27 -18.14
N TYR A 150 11.09 2.20 -19.12
CA TYR A 150 11.40 1.67 -20.46
C TYR A 150 12.18 2.63 -21.34
N ARG A 151 12.09 3.94 -21.11
CA ARG A 151 12.84 4.93 -21.89
C ARG A 151 14.21 5.25 -21.30
N ILE A 152 14.31 5.35 -19.98
CA ILE A 152 15.55 5.76 -19.32
C ILE A 152 16.47 4.56 -19.04
N SER A 153 15.95 3.38 -18.68
CA SER A 153 16.80 2.21 -18.42
C SER A 153 17.74 1.85 -19.60
N PRO A 154 17.28 1.82 -20.87
CA PRO A 154 18.17 1.59 -22.00
C PRO A 154 19.28 2.65 -22.15
N LEU A 155 19.00 3.90 -21.82
CA LEU A 155 19.99 4.96 -21.80
C LEU A 155 21.08 4.69 -20.76
N LEU A 156 20.71 4.25 -19.57
CA LEU A 156 21.65 3.83 -18.54
C LEU A 156 22.49 2.64 -18.99
N TRP A 157 21.91 1.68 -19.71
CA TRP A 157 22.66 0.54 -20.23
C TRP A 157 23.69 0.94 -21.28
N ALA A 158 23.37 1.92 -22.12
CA ALA A 158 24.29 2.43 -23.14
C ALA A 158 25.39 3.31 -22.58
N LYS A 159 25.11 4.10 -21.55
CA LYS A 159 26.02 5.14 -21.05
C LYS A 159 26.76 4.78 -19.75
N VAL A 160 26.21 3.85 -18.95
CA VAL A 160 26.77 3.49 -17.65
C VAL A 160 27.08 1.99 -17.59
N LYS A 161 26.05 1.14 -17.40
CA LYS A 161 26.24 -0.32 -17.28
C LYS A 161 24.92 -1.04 -17.55
N ARG A 162 25.01 -2.21 -18.23
CA ARG A 162 23.86 -3.11 -18.42
C ARG A 162 23.33 -3.61 -17.06
N GLY A 163 22.01 -3.79 -16.97
CA GLY A 163 21.31 -4.28 -15.80
C GLY A 163 20.88 -3.19 -14.80
N LEU A 164 21.28 -1.93 -15.01
CA LEU A 164 20.73 -0.81 -14.24
C LEU A 164 19.28 -0.54 -14.63
N SER A 165 18.49 -0.09 -13.69
CA SER A 165 17.11 0.34 -13.96
C SER A 165 16.87 1.77 -13.46
N ALA A 166 16.14 2.55 -14.25
CA ALA A 166 15.63 3.83 -13.83
C ALA A 166 14.19 3.68 -13.33
N GLY A 167 13.85 4.42 -12.32
CA GLY A 167 12.49 4.44 -11.80
C GLY A 167 12.25 5.66 -10.93
N ARG A 168 11.09 6.23 -11.05
CA ARG A 168 10.68 7.46 -10.38
C ARG A 168 10.83 7.34 -8.84
N VAL A 169 10.35 6.26 -8.26
CA VAL A 169 10.41 6.04 -6.80
C VAL A 169 11.83 5.74 -6.34
N GLN A 170 12.53 4.83 -7.02
CA GLN A 170 13.90 4.42 -6.63
C GLN A 170 14.90 5.57 -6.72
N SER A 171 14.76 6.48 -7.69
CA SER A 171 15.65 7.63 -7.84
C SER A 171 15.48 8.63 -6.70
N VAL A 172 14.24 8.91 -6.28
CA VAL A 172 13.98 9.77 -5.13
C VAL A 172 14.48 9.13 -3.84
N ALA A 173 14.21 7.84 -3.62
CA ALA A 173 14.67 7.13 -2.44
C ALA A 173 16.20 7.14 -2.33
N LEU A 174 16.92 6.90 -3.44
CA LEU A 174 18.37 6.98 -3.48
C LEU A 174 18.87 8.40 -3.16
N ARG A 175 18.22 9.43 -3.70
CA ARG A 175 18.58 10.82 -3.41
C ARG A 175 18.45 11.12 -1.92
N MET A 176 17.35 10.71 -1.28
CA MET A 176 17.17 10.91 0.17
C MET A 176 18.25 10.20 1.00
N ILE A 177 18.71 9.01 0.57
CA ILE A 177 19.79 8.29 1.23
C ILE A 177 21.10 9.04 1.06
N CYS A 178 21.43 9.53 -0.15
CA CYS A 178 22.64 10.31 -0.40
C CYS A 178 22.65 11.61 0.41
N ASP A 179 21.55 12.35 0.42
CA ASP A 179 21.44 13.60 1.18
C ASP A 179 21.66 13.33 2.69
N ARG A 180 21.13 12.21 3.21
CA ARG A 180 21.35 11.82 4.60
C ARG A 180 22.80 11.40 4.87
N GLU A 181 23.45 10.72 3.94
CA GLU A 181 24.87 10.35 4.05
C GLU A 181 25.76 11.59 4.05
N ASP A 182 25.42 12.58 3.23
CA ASP A 182 26.13 13.88 3.21
C ASP A 182 26.00 14.60 4.56
N GLU A 183 24.81 14.59 5.19
CA GLU A 183 24.61 15.11 6.55
C GLU A 183 25.45 14.37 7.59
N ILE A 184 25.52 13.03 7.49
CA ILE A 184 26.33 12.20 8.40
C ILE A 184 27.81 12.52 8.25
N ASN A 185 28.30 12.64 7.02
CA ASN A 185 29.71 12.95 6.73
C ASN A 185 30.09 14.39 7.13
N ALA A 186 29.15 15.32 7.07
CA ALA A 186 29.32 16.71 7.52
C ALA A 186 29.14 16.90 9.03
N PHE A 187 28.65 15.88 9.74
CA PHE A 187 28.37 15.99 11.17
C PHE A 187 29.65 16.14 11.97
N ILE A 188 29.76 17.22 12.73
CA ILE A 188 30.80 17.45 13.71
C ILE A 188 30.25 17.07 15.09
N PRO A 189 30.80 16.00 15.72
CA PRO A 189 30.31 15.58 17.03
C PRO A 189 30.63 16.63 18.10
N GLU A 190 29.62 17.01 18.86
CA GLU A 190 29.76 17.88 20.01
C GLU A 190 29.56 17.07 21.29
N GLU A 191 30.49 17.19 22.24
CA GLU A 191 30.36 16.55 23.55
C GLU A 191 29.24 17.24 24.33
N TYR A 192 28.39 16.45 24.96
CA TYR A 192 27.37 16.96 25.87
C TYR A 192 27.20 16.04 27.08
N TRP A 193 26.69 16.59 28.14
CA TRP A 193 26.42 15.87 29.37
C TRP A 193 24.91 15.73 29.60
N THR A 194 24.51 14.57 30.10
CA THR A 194 23.16 14.36 30.62
C THR A 194 23.19 14.28 32.16
N LEU A 195 22.25 14.91 32.81
CA LEU A 195 22.10 14.82 34.25
C LEU A 195 20.78 14.10 34.57
N ASP A 196 20.91 12.91 35.11
CA ASP A 196 19.79 12.11 35.58
C ASP A 196 19.88 11.98 37.10
N ALA A 197 18.76 12.24 37.79
CA ALA A 197 18.67 12.15 39.26
C ALA A 197 17.64 11.08 39.65
N SER A 198 18.01 10.26 40.63
CA SER A 198 17.09 9.26 41.20
C SER A 198 16.76 9.64 42.62
N PHE A 199 15.49 9.90 42.88
CA PHE A 199 14.99 10.33 44.19
C PHE A 199 14.26 9.19 44.90
N LYS A 200 14.55 8.99 46.17
CA LYS A 200 13.83 8.07 47.03
C LYS A 200 12.73 8.82 47.76
N ILE A 201 11.48 8.44 47.54
CA ILE A 201 10.34 9.01 48.25
C ILE A 201 10.14 8.21 49.56
N PRO A 202 10.09 8.86 50.73
CA PRO A 202 9.82 8.18 52.00
C PRO A 202 8.50 7.42 51.93
N GLY A 203 8.52 6.13 52.32
CA GLY A 203 7.34 5.26 52.25
C GLY A 203 7.12 4.53 50.92
N GLU A 204 7.81 4.91 49.86
CA GLU A 204 7.69 4.27 48.52
C GLU A 204 8.85 3.29 48.27
N ARG A 205 8.55 2.17 47.58
CA ARG A 205 9.56 1.19 47.13
C ARG A 205 10.21 1.57 45.82
N LYS A 206 9.55 2.40 45.00
CA LYS A 206 10.04 2.81 43.68
C LYS A 206 10.82 4.11 43.78
N LEU A 207 11.89 4.19 42.99
CA LEU A 207 12.63 5.43 42.81
C LEU A 207 11.95 6.30 41.75
N LEU A 208 11.88 7.58 42.00
CA LEU A 208 11.51 8.58 40.99
C LEU A 208 12.78 8.97 40.22
N THR A 209 12.84 8.67 38.93
CA THR A 209 13.93 9.12 38.10
C THR A 209 13.50 10.38 37.36
N ALA A 210 14.31 11.43 37.47
CA ALA A 210 14.12 12.69 36.77
C ALA A 210 15.33 13.01 35.90
N LYS A 211 15.08 13.47 34.70
CA LYS A 211 16.11 13.92 33.76
C LYS A 211 16.12 15.45 33.70
N TYR A 212 17.28 16.03 33.82
CA TYR A 212 17.42 17.48 33.68
C TYR A 212 17.23 17.90 32.24
N TYR A 213 16.33 18.82 31.98
CA TYR A 213 15.96 19.29 30.66
C TYR A 213 16.28 20.76 30.38
N GLY A 214 17.06 21.38 31.25
CA GLY A 214 17.36 22.81 31.21
C GLY A 214 16.41 23.65 32.10
N THR A 215 16.52 24.96 32.01
CA THR A 215 15.65 25.92 32.66
C THR A 215 14.67 26.53 31.66
N THR A 216 13.66 27.26 32.15
CA THR A 216 12.69 27.97 31.28
C THR A 216 13.32 29.00 30.35
N SER A 217 14.53 29.47 30.64
CA SER A 217 15.28 30.46 29.89
C SER A 217 16.46 29.89 29.07
N GLN A 218 16.86 28.65 29.33
CA GLN A 218 18.02 28.04 28.66
C GLN A 218 17.73 26.59 28.35
N LYS A 219 17.90 26.20 27.06
CA LYS A 219 17.95 24.78 26.66
C LYS A 219 19.16 24.11 27.29
N PRO A 220 19.15 22.76 27.49
CA PRO A 220 20.35 22.04 27.94
C PRO A 220 21.52 22.40 27.03
N VAL A 221 22.56 22.93 27.63
CA VAL A 221 23.76 23.37 26.92
C VAL A 221 24.76 22.22 26.95
N SER A 222 25.43 21.98 25.84
CA SER A 222 26.61 21.13 25.80
C SER A 222 27.74 21.84 26.56
N TYR A 223 28.23 21.23 27.62
CA TYR A 223 29.41 21.75 28.36
C TYR A 223 30.51 20.73 28.35
N THR A 224 31.71 21.18 28.06
CA THR A 224 32.94 20.41 28.23
C THR A 224 33.35 20.24 29.69
N HIS A 225 32.74 20.98 30.64
CA HIS A 225 32.98 20.85 32.06
C HIS A 225 31.70 21.06 32.89
N LEU A 226 31.35 20.07 33.71
CA LEU A 226 30.44 20.20 34.82
C LEU A 226 31.20 20.71 36.03
N SER A 227 31.07 22.00 36.34
CA SER A 227 31.52 22.48 37.66
C SER A 227 30.53 21.99 38.72
N LEU A 228 30.96 21.09 39.59
CA LEU A 228 30.22 20.75 40.79
C LEU A 228 30.22 22.00 41.67
N ILE A 229 29.06 22.62 41.78
CA ILE A 229 28.81 23.63 42.80
C ILE A 229 28.55 22.86 44.10
N SER A 230 29.52 22.90 45.03
CA SER A 230 29.42 22.40 46.37
C SER A 230 28.54 23.30 47.25
#